data_57a03b869c0f83f81345d560d492bb5f
#
_entry.id   57a03b869c0f83f81345d560d492bb5f
#
_cell.length_a   1.000
_cell.length_b   1.000
_cell.length_c   1.000
_cell.angle_alpha   90.00
_cell.angle_beta   90.00
_cell.angle_gamma   90.00
#
_symmetry.space_group_name_H-M   'P 1'
#
loop_
_entity.id
_entity.type
_entity.pdbx_description
1 polymer ?
#
loop_
_entity_poly.entity_id
_entity_poly.type
_entity_poly.pdbx_seq_one_letter_code
_entity_poly.pdbx_strand_id
1 'polypeptide(L)'
;TDVSGSPAIGQDAGLAAGLSENGVIIGDDPRELFEQADVVIDFSSPAASCAHADLAAETGIALVVGTTGLTPEDEAVLEKAGQMAALVYCANTSVGVTLLGQVVEQVAAQLGDSWDIEIVEAHHHHKVDAPSGTALALGEAAANGRNVSFDDVRDSGRDGVTGQRRQGDIGFAVMRGGDVAGEHTVTFFSQQERIELTHRAGSRAIFARGALRAAAFASARKPGMYSMEDVLG
;
A
#
# COMPACT_ATOMS: atom_id res chain seq x y z
N THR A 1 3.03 -6.94 19.41
CA THR A 1 3.59 -8.30 19.43
C THR A 1 4.66 -8.47 18.38
N ASP A 2 5.48 -9.50 18.51
CA ASP A 2 6.44 -9.94 17.51
C ASP A 2 6.47 -11.48 17.47
N VAL A 3 7.11 -12.05 16.44
CA VAL A 3 7.22 -13.51 16.28
C VAL A 3 7.94 -14.13 17.47
N SER A 4 7.48 -15.29 17.91
CA SER A 4 8.07 -16.03 19.03
C SER A 4 9.57 -16.27 18.79
N GLY A 5 10.40 -15.95 19.78
CA GLY A 5 11.86 -16.00 19.69
C GLY A 5 12.51 -14.73 19.14
N SER A 6 11.75 -13.69 18.77
CA SER A 6 12.31 -12.38 18.44
C SER A 6 13.08 -11.78 19.62
N PRO A 7 14.24 -11.14 19.38
CA PRO A 7 14.99 -10.45 20.43
C PRO A 7 14.23 -9.22 21.00
N ALA A 8 13.16 -8.77 20.35
CA ALA A 8 12.32 -7.68 20.83
C ALA A 8 11.36 -8.09 21.95
N ILE A 9 11.06 -9.39 22.11
CA ILE A 9 10.17 -9.89 23.16
C ILE A 9 10.71 -9.52 24.55
N GLY A 10 9.83 -8.96 25.38
CA GLY A 10 10.17 -8.48 26.72
C GLY A 10 10.80 -7.09 26.77
N GLN A 11 11.06 -6.46 25.62
CA GLN A 11 11.52 -5.07 25.57
C GLN A 11 10.35 -4.09 25.65
N ASP A 12 10.60 -2.88 26.14
CA ASP A 12 9.67 -1.75 26.03
C ASP A 12 9.54 -1.31 24.58
N ALA A 13 8.30 -1.19 24.09
CA ALA A 13 8.02 -0.86 22.69
C ALA A 13 8.51 0.53 22.30
N GLY A 14 8.50 1.51 23.22
CA GLY A 14 9.05 2.83 22.99
C GLY A 14 10.55 2.77 22.75
N LEU A 15 11.29 2.05 23.63
CA LEU A 15 12.74 1.86 23.49
C LEU A 15 13.10 1.10 22.22
N ALA A 16 12.37 0.03 21.89
CA ALA A 16 12.56 -0.72 20.65
C ALA A 16 12.35 0.14 19.39
N ALA A 17 11.45 1.14 19.47
CA ALA A 17 11.23 2.13 18.41
C ALA A 17 12.23 3.29 18.41
N GLY A 18 13.24 3.30 19.30
CA GLY A 18 14.22 4.40 19.43
C GLY A 18 13.63 5.66 20.08
N LEU A 19 12.54 5.52 20.83
CA LEU A 19 11.87 6.58 21.58
C LEU A 19 12.13 6.44 23.09
N SER A 20 11.44 7.27 23.87
CA SER A 20 11.44 7.13 25.33
C SER A 20 10.62 5.89 25.74
N GLU A 21 10.96 5.29 26.89
CA GLU A 21 10.19 4.23 27.52
C GLU A 21 8.72 4.64 27.68
N ASN A 22 7.81 3.75 27.33
CA ASN A 22 6.35 3.99 27.39
C ASN A 22 5.59 2.97 28.26
N GLY A 23 6.26 1.98 28.84
CA GLY A 23 5.69 0.97 29.70
C GLY A 23 4.95 -0.16 28.97
N VAL A 24 4.93 -0.16 27.63
CA VAL A 24 4.29 -1.21 26.84
C VAL A 24 5.35 -2.27 26.49
N ILE A 25 5.16 -3.48 26.98
CA ILE A 25 6.09 -4.60 26.77
C ILE A 25 5.69 -5.38 25.53
N ILE A 26 6.66 -5.66 24.65
CA ILE A 26 6.45 -6.47 23.44
C ILE A 26 6.29 -7.93 23.85
N GLY A 27 5.12 -8.51 23.56
CA GLY A 27 4.81 -9.93 23.76
C GLY A 27 4.85 -10.73 22.46
N ASP A 28 4.57 -12.04 22.54
CA ASP A 28 4.46 -12.94 21.38
C ASP A 28 3.09 -13.63 21.25
N ASP A 29 2.14 -13.26 22.10
CA ASP A 29 0.75 -13.74 22.02
C ASP A 29 -0.15 -12.68 21.34
N PRO A 30 -0.55 -12.87 20.07
CA PRO A 30 -1.45 -11.95 19.41
C PRO A 30 -2.87 -11.96 20.01
N ARG A 31 -3.34 -13.05 20.59
CA ARG A 31 -4.65 -13.12 21.26
C ARG A 31 -4.72 -12.18 22.45
N GLU A 32 -3.70 -12.20 23.30
CA GLU A 32 -3.61 -11.28 24.44
C GLU A 32 -3.62 -9.81 23.96
N LEU A 33 -2.95 -9.51 22.85
CA LEU A 33 -2.98 -8.17 22.24
C LEU A 33 -4.41 -7.79 21.83
N PHE A 34 -5.12 -8.66 21.10
CA PHE A 34 -6.49 -8.38 20.64
C PHE A 34 -7.46 -8.15 21.81
N GLU A 35 -7.33 -8.89 22.91
CA GLU A 35 -8.18 -8.72 24.10
C GLU A 35 -7.98 -7.37 24.82
N GLN A 36 -6.85 -6.70 24.59
CA GLN A 36 -6.51 -5.42 25.23
C GLN A 36 -6.60 -4.22 24.31
N ALA A 37 -6.75 -4.43 22.99
CA ALA A 37 -6.71 -3.36 21.99
C ALA A 37 -8.12 -2.91 21.59
N ASP A 38 -8.27 -1.62 21.23
CA ASP A 38 -9.44 -1.10 20.53
C ASP A 38 -9.34 -1.35 19.03
N VAL A 39 -8.12 -1.40 18.50
CA VAL A 39 -7.79 -1.68 17.10
C VAL A 39 -6.37 -2.22 16.99
N VAL A 40 -6.16 -3.18 16.10
CA VAL A 40 -4.85 -3.76 15.82
C VAL A 40 -4.34 -3.30 14.46
N ILE A 41 -3.05 -2.98 14.38
CA ILE A 41 -2.34 -2.64 13.12
C ILE A 41 -1.34 -3.76 12.85
N ASP A 42 -1.41 -4.35 11.66
CA ASP A 42 -0.60 -5.47 11.24
C ASP A 42 0.29 -5.13 10.04
N PHE A 43 1.61 -5.24 10.22
CA PHE A 43 2.66 -5.20 9.20
C PHE A 43 3.58 -6.41 9.41
N SER A 44 3.07 -7.61 9.19
CA SER A 44 3.80 -8.85 9.51
C SER A 44 4.09 -9.71 8.26
N SER A 45 3.40 -10.81 8.12
CA SER A 45 3.49 -11.73 6.99
C SER A 45 2.10 -12.19 6.57
N PRO A 46 1.88 -12.65 5.32
CA PRO A 46 0.57 -13.13 4.87
C PRO A 46 -0.06 -14.15 5.82
N ALA A 47 0.71 -15.16 6.26
CA ALA A 47 0.21 -16.18 7.16
C ALA A 47 -0.18 -15.61 8.55
N ALA A 48 0.59 -14.64 9.07
CA ALA A 48 0.24 -13.98 10.34
C ALA A 48 -0.98 -13.07 10.15
N SER A 49 -1.08 -12.34 9.05
CA SER A 49 -2.24 -11.50 8.74
C SER A 49 -3.54 -12.31 8.66
N CYS A 50 -3.52 -13.52 8.07
CA CYS A 50 -4.67 -14.42 8.08
C CYS A 50 -5.06 -14.84 9.50
N ALA A 51 -4.08 -15.22 10.35
CA ALA A 51 -4.34 -15.56 11.73
C ALA A 51 -4.87 -14.37 12.55
N HIS A 52 -4.36 -13.16 12.31
CA HIS A 52 -4.86 -11.93 12.93
C HIS A 52 -6.28 -11.58 12.43
N ALA A 53 -6.61 -11.85 11.17
CA ALA A 53 -7.96 -11.68 10.66
C ALA A 53 -8.96 -12.63 11.33
N ASP A 54 -8.58 -13.91 11.59
CA ASP A 54 -9.40 -14.83 12.35
C ASP A 54 -9.63 -14.33 13.80
N LEU A 55 -8.56 -13.81 14.46
CA LEU A 55 -8.69 -13.20 15.78
C LEU A 55 -9.60 -11.97 15.77
N ALA A 56 -9.49 -11.10 14.74
CA ALA A 56 -10.38 -9.96 14.58
C ALA A 56 -11.85 -10.40 14.45
N ALA A 57 -12.12 -11.47 13.69
CA ALA A 57 -13.46 -12.02 13.54
C ALA A 57 -14.01 -12.61 14.85
N GLU A 58 -13.17 -13.28 15.65
CA GLU A 58 -13.55 -13.87 16.93
C GLU A 58 -13.84 -12.82 18.01
N THR A 59 -13.02 -11.75 18.05
CA THR A 59 -13.09 -10.73 19.11
C THR A 59 -13.96 -9.53 18.73
N GLY A 60 -14.25 -9.32 17.45
CA GLY A 60 -14.90 -8.12 16.92
C GLY A 60 -14.01 -6.88 16.91
N ILE A 61 -12.71 -7.02 17.21
CA ILE A 61 -11.74 -5.92 17.24
C ILE A 61 -11.36 -5.52 15.83
N ALA A 62 -11.33 -4.21 15.55
CA ALA A 62 -10.96 -3.70 14.26
C ALA A 62 -9.49 -3.99 13.90
N LEU A 63 -9.21 -4.28 12.63
CA LEU A 63 -7.87 -4.63 12.15
C LEU A 63 -7.49 -3.80 10.92
N VAL A 64 -6.28 -3.26 10.93
CA VAL A 64 -5.64 -2.63 9.77
C VAL A 64 -4.50 -3.51 9.29
N VAL A 65 -4.59 -4.01 8.06
CA VAL A 65 -3.59 -4.87 7.44
C VAL A 65 -2.82 -4.07 6.38
N GLY A 66 -1.55 -3.81 6.66
CA GLY A 66 -0.59 -3.20 5.74
C GLY A 66 0.45 -4.20 5.22
N THR A 67 0.27 -5.48 5.53
CA THR A 67 1.12 -6.57 5.04
C THR A 67 0.96 -6.71 3.53
N THR A 68 2.06 -6.88 2.82
CA THR A 68 2.09 -7.06 1.36
C THR A 68 2.32 -8.52 0.99
N GLY A 69 1.98 -8.87 -0.26
CA GLY A 69 2.22 -10.21 -0.80
C GLY A 69 1.16 -11.25 -0.41
N LEU A 70 -0.03 -10.81 0.00
CA LEU A 70 -1.18 -11.69 0.16
C LEU A 70 -1.58 -12.27 -1.20
N THR A 71 -1.96 -13.54 -1.18
CA THR A 71 -2.56 -14.23 -2.33
C THR A 71 -4.08 -13.99 -2.37
N PRO A 72 -4.78 -14.27 -3.48
CA PRO A 72 -6.24 -14.21 -3.51
C PRO A 72 -6.90 -15.09 -2.44
N GLU A 73 -6.28 -16.21 -2.08
CA GLU A 73 -6.75 -17.09 -1.00
C GLU A 73 -6.60 -16.42 0.37
N ASP A 74 -5.50 -15.70 0.61
CA ASP A 74 -5.29 -14.93 1.84
C ASP A 74 -6.30 -13.77 1.93
N GLU A 75 -6.53 -13.07 0.81
CA GLU A 75 -7.52 -11.97 0.75
C GLU A 75 -8.94 -12.47 1.04
N ALA A 76 -9.30 -13.67 0.58
CA ALA A 76 -10.60 -14.29 0.91
C ALA A 76 -10.76 -14.56 2.42
N VAL A 77 -9.67 -14.82 3.16
CA VAL A 77 -9.70 -14.93 4.63
C VAL A 77 -10.03 -13.58 5.25
N LEU A 78 -9.39 -12.51 4.78
CA LEU A 78 -9.66 -11.16 5.26
C LEU A 78 -11.12 -10.74 4.96
N GLU A 79 -11.62 -11.01 3.76
CA GLU A 79 -13.01 -10.73 3.37
C GLU A 79 -14.02 -11.43 4.29
N LYS A 80 -13.76 -12.70 4.62
CA LYS A 80 -14.60 -13.45 5.56
C LYS A 80 -14.58 -12.84 6.96
N ALA A 81 -13.40 -12.45 7.44
CA ALA A 81 -13.24 -11.79 8.75
C ALA A 81 -13.92 -10.42 8.78
N GLY A 82 -13.92 -9.70 7.65
CA GLY A 82 -14.61 -8.43 7.46
C GLY A 82 -16.13 -8.50 7.68
N GLN A 83 -16.74 -9.68 7.63
CA GLN A 83 -18.15 -9.86 7.97
C GLN A 83 -18.43 -9.73 9.48
N MET A 84 -17.39 -9.88 10.32
CA MET A 84 -17.51 -9.90 11.78
C MET A 84 -16.80 -8.72 12.45
N ALA A 85 -15.77 -8.14 11.81
CA ALA A 85 -15.01 -7.00 12.31
C ALA A 85 -14.77 -5.96 11.22
N ALA A 86 -14.42 -4.73 11.60
CA ALA A 86 -14.02 -3.71 10.63
C ALA A 86 -12.56 -3.92 10.22
N LEU A 87 -12.31 -4.30 8.98
CA LEU A 87 -10.97 -4.51 8.43
C LEU A 87 -10.64 -3.43 7.40
N VAL A 88 -9.49 -2.76 7.56
CA VAL A 88 -8.88 -1.95 6.51
C VAL A 88 -7.71 -2.73 5.93
N TYR A 89 -7.78 -3.09 4.65
CA TYR A 89 -6.67 -3.73 3.95
C TYR A 89 -6.13 -2.84 2.85
N CYS A 90 -4.81 -2.66 2.84
CA CYS A 90 -4.12 -1.89 1.81
C CYS A 90 -2.63 -2.24 1.76
N ALA A 91 -2.10 -2.49 0.57
CA ALA A 91 -0.67 -2.73 0.34
C ALA A 91 0.19 -1.48 0.58
N ASN A 92 -0.42 -0.29 0.64
CA ASN A 92 0.25 0.99 0.90
C ASN A 92 -0.64 1.91 1.71
N THR A 93 -0.26 2.20 2.94
CA THR A 93 -1.01 3.06 3.87
C THR A 93 -0.75 4.55 3.68
N SER A 94 0.07 4.98 2.70
CA SER A 94 0.35 6.40 2.46
C SER A 94 -0.88 7.12 1.91
N VAL A 95 -1.40 8.06 2.66
CA VAL A 95 -2.49 8.97 2.25
C VAL A 95 -2.16 9.69 0.94
N GLY A 96 -0.91 10.13 0.77
CA GLY A 96 -0.47 10.83 -0.45
C GLY A 96 -0.46 9.91 -1.68
N VAL A 97 -0.08 8.64 -1.52
CA VAL A 97 -0.10 7.65 -2.61
C VAL A 97 -1.53 7.29 -2.99
N THR A 98 -2.42 7.09 -2.01
CA THR A 98 -3.83 6.81 -2.27
C THR A 98 -4.49 7.95 -3.05
N LEU A 99 -4.30 9.19 -2.58
CA LEU A 99 -4.83 10.36 -3.29
C LEU A 99 -4.24 10.49 -4.70
N LEU A 100 -2.93 10.23 -4.86
CA LEU A 100 -2.30 10.25 -6.17
C LEU A 100 -2.94 9.25 -7.13
N GLY A 101 -3.25 8.03 -6.68
CA GLY A 101 -3.95 7.01 -7.47
C GLY A 101 -5.31 7.49 -7.97
N GLN A 102 -6.13 8.05 -7.09
CA GLN A 102 -7.44 8.61 -7.45
C GLN A 102 -7.32 9.75 -8.49
N VAL A 103 -6.35 10.65 -8.31
CA VAL A 103 -6.12 11.75 -9.27
C VAL A 103 -5.62 11.22 -10.61
N VAL A 104 -4.72 10.22 -10.62
CA VAL A 104 -4.22 9.56 -11.84
C VAL A 104 -5.37 8.94 -12.63
N GLU A 105 -6.27 8.21 -11.95
CA GLU A 105 -7.46 7.61 -12.57
C GLU A 105 -8.36 8.67 -13.20
N GLN A 106 -8.66 9.75 -12.46
CA GLN A 106 -9.48 10.85 -12.97
C GLN A 106 -8.84 11.55 -14.17
N VAL A 107 -7.54 11.83 -14.13
CA VAL A 107 -6.82 12.47 -15.23
C VAL A 107 -6.77 11.55 -16.45
N ALA A 108 -6.49 10.27 -16.27
CA ALA A 108 -6.50 9.29 -17.35
C ALA A 108 -7.86 9.18 -18.04
N ALA A 109 -8.96 9.20 -17.26
CA ALA A 109 -10.32 9.18 -17.77
C ALA A 109 -10.64 10.42 -18.64
N GLN A 110 -10.16 11.61 -18.25
CA GLN A 110 -10.41 12.85 -18.95
C GLN A 110 -9.58 13.01 -20.23
N LEU A 111 -8.32 12.53 -20.20
CA LEU A 111 -7.38 12.72 -21.31
C LEU A 111 -7.49 11.61 -22.38
N GLY A 112 -8.00 10.44 -22.02
CA GLY A 112 -8.15 9.29 -22.92
C GLY A 112 -6.82 8.72 -23.42
N ASP A 113 -6.85 8.04 -24.57
CA ASP A 113 -5.71 7.32 -25.17
C ASP A 113 -4.82 8.18 -26.06
N SER A 114 -5.23 9.42 -26.34
CA SER A 114 -4.45 10.37 -27.13
C SER A 114 -3.25 10.96 -26.38
N TRP A 115 -3.19 10.78 -25.07
CA TRP A 115 -2.06 11.16 -24.21
C TRP A 115 -1.25 9.92 -23.84
N ASP A 116 0.05 9.96 -24.04
CA ASP A 116 0.93 8.88 -23.58
C ASP A 116 1.13 8.93 -22.07
N ILE A 117 1.15 7.78 -21.41
CA ILE A 117 1.37 7.70 -19.96
C ILE A 117 2.70 6.99 -19.68
N GLU A 118 3.56 7.66 -18.90
CA GLU A 118 4.84 7.10 -18.42
C GLU A 118 4.94 7.25 -16.91
N ILE A 119 5.33 6.18 -16.24
CA ILE A 119 5.50 6.13 -14.80
C ILE A 119 6.97 5.92 -14.48
N VAL A 120 7.57 6.88 -13.77
CA VAL A 120 8.95 6.79 -13.29
C VAL A 120 8.94 6.64 -11.79
N GLU A 121 9.67 5.63 -11.28
CA GLU A 121 9.81 5.42 -9.84
C GLU A 121 11.28 5.32 -9.41
N ALA A 122 11.56 5.80 -8.20
CA ALA A 122 12.87 5.72 -7.59
C ALA A 122 12.79 5.18 -6.16
N HIS A 123 13.67 4.24 -5.84
CA HIS A 123 13.84 3.71 -4.49
C HIS A 123 15.30 3.47 -4.15
N HIS A 124 15.56 3.21 -2.87
CA HIS A 124 16.89 2.85 -2.35
C HIS A 124 17.47 1.63 -3.08
N HIS A 125 18.81 1.51 -3.05
CA HIS A 125 19.53 0.46 -3.78
C HIS A 125 19.28 -0.98 -3.28
N HIS A 126 18.66 -1.16 -2.10
CA HIS A 126 18.31 -2.48 -1.55
C HIS A 126 16.94 -3.01 -2.02
N LYS A 127 16.13 -2.20 -2.74
CA LYS A 127 14.82 -2.66 -3.21
C LYS A 127 14.97 -3.70 -4.32
N VAL A 128 14.34 -4.86 -4.13
CA VAL A 128 14.54 -6.04 -5.00
C VAL A 128 13.52 -6.17 -6.13
N ASP A 129 12.30 -5.66 -5.93
CA ASP A 129 11.24 -5.67 -6.93
C ASP A 129 11.32 -4.45 -7.86
N ALA A 130 10.99 -4.63 -9.13
CA ALA A 130 10.92 -3.58 -10.16
C ALA A 130 9.92 -3.96 -11.27
N PRO A 131 8.97 -3.08 -11.64
CA PRO A 131 8.60 -1.84 -10.95
C PRO A 131 8.08 -2.08 -9.54
N SER A 132 8.05 -1.04 -8.69
CA SER A 132 7.51 -1.14 -7.34
C SER A 132 6.00 -1.40 -7.36
N GLY A 133 5.46 -2.06 -6.32
CA GLY A 133 4.02 -2.27 -6.18
C GLY A 133 3.20 -0.98 -6.29
N THR A 134 3.69 0.13 -5.74
CA THR A 134 3.06 1.45 -5.88
C THR A 134 3.04 1.94 -7.33
N ALA A 135 4.12 1.73 -8.09
CA ALA A 135 4.13 2.11 -9.50
C ALA A 135 3.13 1.28 -10.31
N LEU A 136 3.04 -0.02 -10.02
CA LEU A 136 2.05 -0.90 -10.66
C LEU A 136 0.62 -0.46 -10.33
N ALA A 137 0.31 -0.17 -9.06
CA ALA A 137 -1.01 0.33 -8.65
C ALA A 137 -1.38 1.67 -9.33
N LEU A 138 -0.41 2.57 -9.53
CA LEU A 138 -0.62 3.81 -10.31
C LEU A 138 -0.89 3.51 -11.78
N GLY A 139 -0.26 2.49 -12.36
CA GLY A 139 -0.54 2.01 -13.71
C GLY A 139 -1.94 1.40 -13.83
N GLU A 140 -2.35 0.61 -12.85
CA GLU A 140 -3.71 0.07 -12.76
C GLU A 140 -4.76 1.18 -12.65
N ALA A 141 -4.53 2.21 -11.81
CA ALA A 141 -5.39 3.36 -11.70
C ALA A 141 -5.53 4.11 -13.06
N ALA A 142 -4.42 4.27 -13.79
CA ALA A 142 -4.46 4.88 -15.11
C ALA A 142 -5.22 4.02 -16.14
N ALA A 143 -5.06 2.70 -16.10
CA ALA A 143 -5.78 1.75 -16.96
C ALA A 143 -7.29 1.75 -16.64
N ASN A 144 -7.65 1.75 -15.34
CA ASN A 144 -9.03 1.85 -14.88
C ASN A 144 -9.70 3.14 -15.39
N GLY A 145 -9.02 4.28 -15.28
CA GLY A 145 -9.50 5.55 -15.81
C GLY A 145 -9.77 5.51 -17.31
N ARG A 146 -9.03 4.70 -18.07
CA ARG A 146 -9.24 4.46 -19.51
C ARG A 146 -10.19 3.32 -19.83
N ASN A 147 -10.71 2.58 -18.84
CA ASN A 147 -11.52 1.38 -19.01
C ASN A 147 -10.84 0.30 -19.87
N VAL A 148 -9.54 0.06 -19.66
CA VAL A 148 -8.75 -0.97 -20.34
C VAL A 148 -8.13 -1.91 -19.33
N SER A 149 -7.81 -3.15 -19.77
CA SER A 149 -7.06 -4.10 -18.95
C SER A 149 -5.61 -3.61 -18.79
N PHE A 150 -5.12 -3.55 -17.55
CA PHE A 150 -3.75 -3.15 -17.28
C PHE A 150 -2.71 -4.09 -17.94
N ASP A 151 -2.96 -5.39 -17.94
CA ASP A 151 -2.07 -6.38 -18.55
C ASP A 151 -1.90 -6.18 -20.06
N ASP A 152 -2.94 -5.66 -20.74
CA ASP A 152 -2.91 -5.44 -22.19
C ASP A 152 -2.12 -4.17 -22.59
N VAL A 153 -1.98 -3.22 -21.67
CA VAL A 153 -1.37 -1.89 -21.95
C VAL A 153 -0.06 -1.64 -21.19
N ARG A 154 0.33 -2.56 -20.31
CA ARG A 154 1.56 -2.45 -19.53
C ARG A 154 2.80 -2.61 -20.42
N ASP A 155 3.71 -1.61 -20.39
CA ASP A 155 5.02 -1.66 -21.04
C ASP A 155 6.15 -1.38 -20.03
N SER A 156 6.79 -2.46 -19.56
CA SER A 156 7.82 -2.39 -18.50
C SER A 156 9.25 -2.60 -19.02
N GLY A 157 9.46 -2.65 -20.33
CA GLY A 157 10.76 -3.06 -20.83
C GLY A 157 11.13 -2.45 -22.19
N ARG A 158 11.62 -1.20 -22.19
CA ARG A 158 12.23 -0.61 -23.37
C ARG A 158 13.75 -0.59 -23.22
N ASP A 159 14.44 -1.50 -23.95
CA ASP A 159 15.88 -1.59 -24.01
C ASP A 159 16.33 -1.88 -25.46
N GLY A 160 17.34 -1.14 -25.94
CA GLY A 160 17.81 -1.26 -27.32
C GLY A 160 16.86 -0.63 -28.34
N VAL A 161 16.73 -1.27 -29.51
CA VAL A 161 15.86 -0.83 -30.61
C VAL A 161 14.51 -1.52 -30.51
N THR A 162 13.54 -0.90 -29.86
CA THR A 162 12.22 -1.48 -29.54
C THR A 162 11.12 -1.06 -30.53
N GLY A 163 11.44 -0.22 -31.53
CA GLY A 163 10.44 0.37 -32.40
C GLY A 163 9.75 1.59 -31.76
N GLN A 164 8.69 2.06 -32.42
CA GLN A 164 7.89 3.17 -31.92
C GLN A 164 7.02 2.70 -30.74
N ARG A 165 6.77 3.61 -29.78
CA ARG A 165 5.83 3.40 -28.69
C ARG A 165 4.44 3.07 -29.24
N ARG A 166 3.79 2.05 -28.71
CA ARG A 166 2.40 1.72 -29.06
C ARG A 166 1.47 2.74 -28.39
N GLN A 167 0.50 3.25 -29.13
CA GLN A 167 -0.53 4.13 -28.56
C GLN A 167 -1.36 3.37 -27.52
N GLY A 168 -1.68 4.05 -26.45
CA GLY A 168 -2.46 3.48 -25.33
C GLY A 168 -1.62 2.79 -24.28
N ASP A 169 -0.36 2.42 -24.55
CA ASP A 169 0.50 1.78 -23.53
C ASP A 169 0.73 2.69 -22.32
N ILE A 170 0.98 2.06 -21.18
CA ILE A 170 1.42 2.68 -19.93
C ILE A 170 2.85 2.19 -19.68
N GLY A 171 3.81 3.10 -19.84
CA GLY A 171 5.23 2.79 -19.74
C GLY A 171 5.76 2.89 -18.29
N PHE A 172 6.82 2.13 -18.01
CA PHE A 172 7.49 2.14 -16.71
C PHE A 172 9.00 2.32 -16.85
N ALA A 173 9.55 3.22 -16.02
CA ALA A 173 11.00 3.38 -15.85
C ALA A 173 11.37 3.33 -14.35
N VAL A 174 12.48 2.67 -14.05
CA VAL A 174 12.88 2.36 -12.68
C VAL A 174 14.25 2.91 -12.37
N MET A 175 14.38 3.60 -11.24
CA MET A 175 15.66 4.05 -10.68
C MET A 175 15.93 3.40 -9.33
N ARG A 176 17.19 3.02 -9.08
CA ARG A 176 17.66 2.49 -7.80
C ARG A 176 18.92 3.24 -7.38
N GLY A 177 18.90 3.83 -6.17
CA GLY A 177 20.06 4.58 -5.67
C GLY A 177 19.86 5.18 -4.31
N GLY A 178 20.95 5.37 -3.59
CA GLY A 178 20.96 5.99 -2.28
C GLY A 178 20.02 5.31 -1.27
N ASP A 179 19.38 6.13 -0.48
CA ASP A 179 18.42 5.78 0.58
C ASP A 179 16.99 6.25 0.28
N VAL A 180 16.66 6.52 -0.99
CA VAL A 180 15.35 7.02 -1.41
C VAL A 180 14.23 6.15 -0.88
N ALA A 181 13.35 6.72 -0.06
CA ALA A 181 12.26 5.98 0.58
C ALA A 181 11.17 5.55 -0.41
N GLY A 182 10.98 6.31 -1.49
CA GLY A 182 10.08 6.05 -2.59
C GLY A 182 9.60 7.32 -3.25
N GLU A 183 9.85 7.46 -4.54
CA GLU A 183 9.34 8.55 -5.37
C GLU A 183 8.63 7.97 -6.58
N HIS A 184 7.52 8.57 -6.97
CA HIS A 184 6.71 8.13 -8.11
C HIS A 184 6.21 9.35 -8.86
N THR A 185 6.43 9.37 -10.16
CA THR A 185 5.92 10.40 -11.06
C THR A 185 5.13 9.73 -12.17
N VAL A 186 3.87 10.10 -12.33
CA VAL A 186 3.05 9.74 -13.49
C VAL A 186 3.02 10.95 -14.40
N THR A 187 3.49 10.78 -15.63
CA THR A 187 3.52 11.83 -16.64
C THR A 187 2.57 11.50 -17.78
N PHE A 188 1.69 12.42 -18.10
CA PHE A 188 0.82 12.39 -19.26
C PHE A 188 1.40 13.32 -20.33
N PHE A 189 1.70 12.79 -21.51
CA PHE A 189 2.30 13.55 -22.62
C PHE A 189 1.33 13.75 -23.76
N SER A 190 1.25 14.98 -24.27
CA SER A 190 0.72 15.28 -25.59
C SER A 190 1.82 15.86 -26.49
N GLN A 191 1.46 16.36 -27.69
CA GLN A 191 2.46 16.85 -28.64
C GLN A 191 3.20 18.12 -28.19
N GLN A 192 2.59 18.97 -27.36
CA GLN A 192 3.14 20.29 -27.00
C GLN A 192 3.08 20.59 -25.49
N GLU A 193 2.52 19.69 -24.70
CA GLU A 193 2.38 19.86 -23.27
C GLU A 193 2.46 18.52 -22.55
N ARG A 194 2.69 18.56 -21.25
CA ARG A 194 2.61 17.38 -20.36
C ARG A 194 2.10 17.78 -19.00
N ILE A 195 1.50 16.82 -18.31
CA ILE A 195 1.07 16.93 -16.93
C ILE A 195 1.89 15.93 -16.12
N GLU A 196 2.46 16.37 -15.01
CA GLU A 196 3.24 15.53 -14.10
C GLU A 196 2.55 15.49 -12.72
N LEU A 197 2.25 14.29 -12.26
CA LEU A 197 1.71 14.04 -10.93
C LEU A 197 2.76 13.29 -10.12
N THR A 198 3.29 13.93 -9.08
CA THR A 198 4.47 13.40 -8.36
C THR A 198 4.19 13.27 -6.86
N HIS A 199 4.55 12.11 -6.30
CA HIS A 199 4.65 11.87 -4.87
C HIS A 199 6.09 11.55 -4.49
N ARG A 200 6.60 12.18 -3.43
CA ARG A 200 7.92 11.89 -2.84
C ARG A 200 7.78 11.61 -1.36
N ALA A 201 8.20 10.42 -0.95
CA ALA A 201 8.26 10.04 0.45
C ALA A 201 9.56 10.57 1.09
N GLY A 202 9.47 11.48 2.02
CA GLY A 202 10.62 11.97 2.77
C GLY A 202 11.12 11.00 3.84
N SER A 203 10.27 10.08 4.29
CA SER A 203 10.61 9.01 5.23
C SER A 203 9.52 7.94 5.23
N ARG A 204 9.85 6.76 5.79
CA ARG A 204 8.87 5.67 5.99
C ARG A 204 7.80 5.97 7.06
N ALA A 205 7.95 7.02 7.86
CA ALA A 205 6.97 7.43 8.86
C ALA A 205 5.60 7.80 8.26
N ILE A 206 5.53 8.11 6.96
CA ILE A 206 4.26 8.36 6.27
C ILE A 206 3.33 7.14 6.31
N PHE A 207 3.89 5.92 6.21
CA PHE A 207 3.10 4.69 6.28
C PHE A 207 2.52 4.47 7.67
N ALA A 208 3.32 4.67 8.73
CA ALA A 208 2.83 4.58 10.11
C ALA A 208 1.71 5.59 10.40
N ARG A 209 1.85 6.85 9.92
CA ARG A 209 0.80 7.87 10.05
C ARG A 209 -0.48 7.50 9.32
N GLY A 210 -0.37 6.94 8.12
CA GLY A 210 -1.51 6.46 7.37
C GLY A 210 -2.20 5.28 8.05
N ALA A 211 -1.44 4.32 8.58
CA ALA A 211 -1.97 3.20 9.35
C ALA A 211 -2.71 3.67 10.63
N LEU A 212 -2.19 4.66 11.34
CA LEU A 212 -2.88 5.27 12.49
C LEU A 212 -4.19 5.97 12.06
N ARG A 213 -4.22 6.63 10.90
CA ARG A 213 -5.45 7.21 10.36
C ARG A 213 -6.46 6.11 10.00
N ALA A 214 -6.00 5.03 9.38
CA ALA A 214 -6.83 3.87 9.08
C ALA A 214 -7.37 3.21 10.36
N ALA A 215 -6.56 3.11 11.41
CA ALA A 215 -6.97 2.59 12.71
C ALA A 215 -8.08 3.44 13.35
N ALA A 216 -7.90 4.77 13.38
CA ALA A 216 -8.93 5.69 13.87
C ALA A 216 -10.22 5.63 13.06
N PHE A 217 -10.13 5.40 11.74
CA PHE A 217 -11.29 5.17 10.90
C PHE A 217 -11.98 3.83 11.24
N ALA A 218 -11.21 2.73 11.28
CA ALA A 218 -11.73 1.38 11.51
C ALA A 218 -12.41 1.23 12.86
N SER A 219 -11.86 1.83 13.94
CA SER A 219 -12.44 1.77 15.29
C SER A 219 -13.85 2.35 15.39
N ALA A 220 -14.25 3.21 14.45
CA ALA A 220 -15.58 3.83 14.40
C ALA A 220 -16.52 3.17 13.37
N ARG A 221 -16.09 2.10 12.71
CA ARG A 221 -16.84 1.45 11.64
C ARG A 221 -17.55 0.17 12.10
N LYS A 222 -18.61 -0.18 11.37
CA LYS A 222 -19.27 -1.48 11.49
C LYS A 222 -18.41 -2.55 10.81
N PRO A 223 -18.64 -3.85 11.09
CA PRO A 223 -18.03 -4.90 10.31
C PRO A 223 -18.12 -4.64 8.80
N GLY A 224 -17.02 -4.84 8.10
CA GLY A 224 -16.89 -4.59 6.67
C GLY A 224 -15.42 -4.61 6.23
N MET A 225 -15.19 -4.80 4.93
CA MET A 225 -13.89 -4.57 4.30
C MET A 225 -13.83 -3.11 3.82
N TYR A 226 -12.74 -2.46 4.10
CA TYR A 226 -12.47 -1.06 3.75
C TYR A 226 -11.09 -0.91 3.13
N SER A 227 -10.96 0.06 2.25
CA SER A 227 -9.71 0.46 1.61
C SER A 227 -9.15 1.75 2.22
N MET A 228 -7.94 2.15 1.80
CA MET A 228 -7.43 3.48 2.11
C MET A 228 -8.23 4.60 1.43
N GLU A 229 -8.95 4.33 0.36
CA GLU A 229 -9.84 5.29 -0.28
C GLU A 229 -11.03 5.60 0.63
N ASP A 230 -11.64 4.57 1.24
CA ASP A 230 -12.70 4.75 2.24
C ASP A 230 -12.23 5.55 3.46
N VAL A 231 -10.96 5.40 3.84
CA VAL A 231 -10.33 6.16 4.95
C VAL A 231 -10.18 7.64 4.60
N LEU A 232 -10.07 7.97 3.31
CA LEU A 232 -9.95 9.35 2.84
C LEU A 232 -11.31 10.05 2.67
N GLY A 233 -12.36 9.32 2.31
CA GLY A 233 -13.73 9.80 2.10
C GLY A 233 -14.05 10.13 0.67
#